data_6ff3cda4eb0a6513284e3e19cb4d62d9
#
_entry.id   6ff3cda4eb0a6513284e3e19cb4d62d9
#
_cell.length_a   1.000
_cell.length_b   1.000
_cell.length_c   1.000
_cell.angle_alpha   90.00
_cell.angle_beta   90.00
_cell.angle_gamma   90.00
#
_symmetry.space_group_name_H-M   'P 1'
#
loop_
_entity.id
_entity.type
_entity.pdbx_description
1 polymer ?
#
loop_
_entity_poly.entity_id
_entity_poly.type
_entity_poly.pdbx_seq_one_letter_code
_entity_poly.pdbx_strand_id
1 'polypeptide(L)'
;MSESTTAPARPLRLGYKASAEQFGPADLLRFAVEAERQGFDSVFVSDHLQPWWHTGGHAPAAIPWLSALGAATSRLVIGTSVLTPTFRHHPGLVAQAFATMGCLFPGRVVLGVGSGESLNEVALGIQWPDSKERFARLKEAIDLIQTLWREERVSYAGQFYRTDRATIYDRPDVPVPIYVAAAGPATARLAGRVADGFITTSGKPTSLYRDTLLPALRDGARKAGRTLDDLDLQIEVKVSFDPDHERALRDTRNWAALALSPEEKTGVDDPVVMAELAAQLPLERAASRWIVSSDPAEHVEQIETYIDMGFRHLVFHGPGDDQRRFLELYGSQILPVLRSHHAGGAGGTRETPEPSVT
;
A
#
# COMPACT_ATOMS: atom_id res chain seq x y z
N MET A 1 32.65 16.06 20.58
CA MET A 1 31.22 15.91 20.81
C MET A 1 30.57 16.30 19.48
N SER A 2 30.21 15.31 18.68
CA SER A 2 29.53 15.51 17.38
C SER A 2 28.05 15.63 17.68
N GLU A 3 27.46 16.79 17.48
CA GLU A 3 26.01 16.96 17.50
C GLU A 3 25.40 16.10 16.38
N SER A 4 24.70 15.07 16.78
CA SER A 4 23.86 14.29 15.87
C SER A 4 22.71 15.20 15.43
N THR A 5 22.85 15.86 14.29
CA THR A 5 21.74 16.50 13.60
C THR A 5 20.81 15.40 13.13
N THR A 6 19.78 15.08 13.94
CA THR A 6 18.66 14.25 13.50
C THR A 6 18.00 14.94 12.32
N ALA A 7 17.98 14.28 11.16
CA ALA A 7 17.23 14.76 10.01
C ALA A 7 15.76 15.02 10.42
N PRO A 8 15.11 16.07 9.91
CA PRO A 8 13.72 16.35 10.24
C PRO A 8 12.86 15.15 9.86
N ALA A 9 11.96 14.75 10.77
CA ALA A 9 11.05 13.65 10.53
C ALA A 9 10.26 13.91 9.24
N ARG A 10 10.07 12.87 8.43
CA ARG A 10 9.28 12.97 7.18
C ARG A 10 7.88 13.51 7.48
N PRO A 11 7.33 14.41 6.64
CA PRO A 11 5.97 14.92 6.83
C PRO A 11 4.97 13.77 6.77
N LEU A 12 3.90 13.89 7.57
CA LEU A 12 2.79 12.94 7.56
C LEU A 12 2.06 13.07 6.22
N ARG A 13 1.85 11.93 5.53
CA ARG A 13 1.06 11.81 4.31
C ARG A 13 -0.18 10.97 4.57
N LEU A 14 -1.33 11.47 4.16
CA LEU A 14 -2.64 10.85 4.37
C LEU A 14 -3.25 10.52 3.00
N GLY A 15 -3.24 9.25 2.64
CA GLY A 15 -3.65 8.76 1.34
C GLY A 15 -5.00 8.05 1.35
N TYR A 16 -5.56 7.88 0.17
CA TYR A 16 -6.78 7.11 -0.09
C TYR A 16 -6.44 5.81 -0.83
N LYS A 17 -6.96 4.68 -0.35
CA LYS A 17 -6.93 3.40 -1.06
C LYS A 17 -8.11 3.35 -2.02
N ALA A 18 -7.82 3.41 -3.32
CA ALA A 18 -8.81 3.18 -4.35
C ALA A 18 -9.15 1.68 -4.40
N SER A 19 -10.37 1.33 -3.99
CA SER A 19 -10.84 -0.06 -3.86
C SER A 19 -11.19 -0.64 -5.24
N ALA A 20 -10.17 -1.02 -6.01
CA ALA A 20 -10.31 -1.47 -7.40
C ALA A 20 -11.16 -2.73 -7.54
N GLU A 21 -11.22 -3.56 -6.51
CA GLU A 21 -12.00 -4.79 -6.50
C GLU A 21 -13.49 -4.52 -6.27
N GLN A 22 -13.85 -3.35 -5.74
CA GLN A 22 -15.22 -2.98 -5.38
C GLN A 22 -15.88 -2.08 -6.41
N PHE A 23 -15.12 -1.28 -7.16
CA PHE A 23 -15.69 -0.27 -8.06
C PHE A 23 -15.15 -0.36 -9.47
N GLY A 24 -16.05 -0.16 -10.43
CA GLY A 24 -15.67 -0.05 -11.84
C GLY A 24 -14.74 1.14 -12.11
N PRO A 25 -13.94 1.10 -13.19
CA PRO A 25 -12.85 2.04 -13.42
C PRO A 25 -13.28 3.52 -13.47
N ALA A 26 -14.48 3.83 -13.99
CA ALA A 26 -14.97 5.20 -14.08
C ALA A 26 -15.38 5.76 -12.71
N ASP A 27 -16.08 4.97 -11.89
CA ASP A 27 -16.48 5.35 -10.55
C ASP A 27 -15.27 5.51 -9.65
N LEU A 28 -14.36 4.55 -9.72
CA LEU A 28 -13.10 4.57 -8.99
C LEU A 28 -12.29 5.83 -9.29
N LEU A 29 -12.24 6.27 -10.57
CA LEU A 29 -11.56 7.50 -10.96
C LEU A 29 -12.25 8.73 -10.36
N ARG A 30 -13.59 8.78 -10.37
CA ARG A 30 -14.33 9.89 -9.75
C ARG A 30 -14.06 10.00 -8.25
N PHE A 31 -14.02 8.89 -7.52
CA PHE A 31 -13.69 8.88 -6.10
C PHE A 31 -12.25 9.32 -5.85
N ALA A 32 -11.30 8.89 -6.66
CA ALA A 32 -9.90 9.29 -6.50
C ALA A 32 -9.68 10.79 -6.78
N VAL A 33 -10.38 11.35 -7.77
CA VAL A 33 -10.37 12.81 -8.01
C VAL A 33 -11.04 13.58 -6.85
N GLU A 34 -12.10 13.02 -6.28
CA GLU A 34 -12.73 13.60 -5.09
C GLU A 34 -11.81 13.55 -3.88
N ALA A 35 -11.03 12.48 -3.70
CA ALA A 35 -10.03 12.39 -2.62
C ALA A 35 -9.03 13.56 -2.68
N GLU A 36 -8.59 14.01 -3.88
CA GLU A 36 -7.75 15.20 -4.01
C GLU A 36 -8.45 16.47 -3.49
N ARG A 37 -9.74 16.62 -3.77
CA ARG A 37 -10.55 17.77 -3.32
C ARG A 37 -10.75 17.76 -1.81
N GLN A 38 -10.93 16.57 -1.23
CA GLN A 38 -11.08 16.38 0.20
C GLN A 38 -9.75 16.45 0.97
N GLY A 39 -8.65 16.72 0.27
CA GLY A 39 -7.36 17.02 0.89
C GLY A 39 -6.48 15.81 1.15
N PHE A 40 -6.73 14.65 0.54
CA PHE A 40 -5.78 13.54 0.57
C PHE A 40 -4.50 13.89 -0.20
N ASP A 41 -3.37 13.32 0.24
CA ASP A 41 -2.04 13.58 -0.33
C ASP A 41 -1.65 12.54 -1.39
N SER A 42 -2.27 11.36 -1.36
CA SER A 42 -1.94 10.26 -2.28
C SER A 42 -3.13 9.34 -2.55
N VAL A 43 -3.05 8.62 -3.67
CA VAL A 43 -3.99 7.53 -4.00
C VAL A 43 -3.19 6.31 -4.42
N PHE A 44 -3.51 5.17 -3.80
CA PHE A 44 -2.92 3.89 -4.16
C PHE A 44 -4.00 2.89 -4.59
N VAL A 45 -3.68 2.09 -5.61
CA VAL A 45 -4.57 1.10 -6.19
C VAL A 45 -3.91 -0.27 -6.25
N SER A 46 -4.66 -1.34 -6.01
CA SER A 46 -4.21 -2.72 -6.24
C SER A 46 -4.24 -3.05 -7.73
N ASP A 47 -3.32 -3.93 -8.17
CA ASP A 47 -3.30 -4.47 -9.52
C ASP A 47 -3.76 -5.93 -9.50
N HIS A 48 -5.05 -6.14 -9.56
CA HIS A 48 -5.68 -7.44 -9.61
C HIS A 48 -6.19 -7.76 -11.01
N LEU A 49 -6.12 -9.03 -11.41
CA LEU A 49 -6.83 -9.57 -12.57
C LEU A 49 -8.24 -10.01 -12.18
N GLN A 50 -8.36 -10.59 -10.99
CA GLN A 50 -9.60 -11.05 -10.41
C GLN A 50 -9.83 -10.42 -9.03
N PRO A 51 -11.06 -9.99 -8.71
CA PRO A 51 -11.41 -9.48 -7.39
C PRO A 51 -11.49 -10.62 -6.35
N TRP A 52 -11.67 -10.24 -5.07
CA TRP A 52 -11.88 -11.19 -3.97
C TRP A 52 -13.27 -11.83 -3.96
N TRP A 53 -14.20 -11.39 -4.82
CA TRP A 53 -15.55 -11.92 -4.99
C TRP A 53 -16.00 -11.76 -6.44
N HIS A 54 -16.85 -12.68 -6.88
CA HIS A 54 -17.25 -12.75 -8.29
C HIS A 54 -18.38 -11.77 -8.64
N THR A 55 -19.51 -11.86 -7.93
CA THR A 55 -20.71 -11.08 -8.26
C THR A 55 -20.55 -9.62 -7.84
N GLY A 56 -20.60 -8.69 -8.78
CA GLY A 56 -20.40 -7.27 -8.53
C GLY A 56 -18.95 -6.87 -8.27
N GLY A 57 -18.00 -7.80 -8.43
CA GLY A 57 -16.58 -7.50 -8.31
C GLY A 57 -16.02 -6.84 -9.56
N HIS A 58 -14.94 -6.08 -9.38
CA HIS A 58 -14.22 -5.37 -10.43
C HIS A 58 -12.71 -5.63 -10.33
N ALA A 59 -11.99 -5.42 -11.42
CA ALA A 59 -10.51 -5.49 -11.43
C ALA A 59 -9.93 -4.63 -12.56
N PRO A 60 -10.06 -3.31 -12.52
CA PRO A 60 -9.43 -2.44 -13.51
C PRO A 60 -7.91 -2.58 -13.45
N ALA A 61 -7.25 -2.69 -14.61
CA ALA A 61 -5.80 -2.74 -14.69
C ALA A 61 -5.18 -1.44 -14.13
N ALA A 62 -4.25 -1.57 -13.19
CA ALA A 62 -3.73 -0.43 -12.43
C ALA A 62 -2.97 0.59 -13.31
N ILE A 63 -2.13 0.15 -14.24
CA ILE A 63 -1.28 1.04 -15.05
C ILE A 63 -2.09 2.04 -15.88
N PRO A 64 -3.05 1.61 -16.76
CA PRO A 64 -3.85 2.56 -17.53
C PRO A 64 -4.74 3.41 -16.63
N TRP A 65 -5.25 2.85 -15.53
CA TRP A 65 -6.07 3.60 -14.59
C TRP A 65 -5.28 4.70 -13.86
N LEU A 66 -4.06 4.40 -13.39
CA LEU A 66 -3.16 5.39 -12.78
C LEU A 66 -2.78 6.50 -13.77
N SER A 67 -2.60 6.17 -15.05
CA SER A 67 -2.32 7.17 -16.08
C SER A 67 -3.49 8.14 -16.25
N ALA A 68 -4.73 7.63 -16.24
CA ALA A 68 -5.93 8.46 -16.27
C ALA A 68 -6.05 9.33 -15.01
N LEU A 69 -5.78 8.77 -13.82
CA LEU A 69 -5.79 9.51 -12.56
C LEU A 69 -4.72 10.61 -12.53
N GLY A 70 -3.50 10.30 -12.98
CA GLY A 70 -2.42 11.27 -13.05
C GLY A 70 -2.77 12.49 -13.91
N ALA A 71 -3.44 12.26 -15.04
CA ALA A 71 -3.93 13.33 -15.93
C ALA A 71 -5.13 14.11 -15.36
N ALA A 72 -5.95 13.47 -14.52
CA ALA A 72 -7.14 14.09 -13.92
C ALA A 72 -6.86 14.83 -12.61
N THR A 73 -5.65 14.74 -12.06
CA THR A 73 -5.24 15.32 -10.76
C THR A 73 -3.94 16.11 -10.89
N SER A 74 -3.66 16.97 -9.92
CA SER A 74 -2.49 17.87 -9.98
C SER A 74 -1.50 17.71 -8.82
N ARG A 75 -1.94 17.23 -7.68
CA ARG A 75 -1.13 17.17 -6.44
C ARG A 75 -0.92 15.76 -5.91
N LEU A 76 -1.86 14.85 -6.16
CA LEU A 76 -1.80 13.50 -5.62
C LEU A 76 -0.52 12.78 -6.03
N VAL A 77 0.13 12.19 -5.06
CA VAL A 77 1.04 11.07 -5.32
C VAL A 77 0.19 9.85 -5.66
N ILE A 78 0.49 9.20 -6.77
CA ILE A 78 -0.26 8.05 -7.28
C ILE A 78 0.64 6.82 -7.36
N GLY A 79 0.12 5.67 -7.01
CA GLY A 79 0.93 4.46 -7.03
C GLY A 79 0.15 3.16 -6.93
N THR A 80 0.87 2.07 -7.05
CA THR A 80 0.33 0.73 -6.85
C THR A 80 0.54 0.24 -5.41
N SER A 81 -0.47 -0.43 -4.86
CA SER A 81 -0.40 -1.11 -3.56
C SER A 81 -1.13 -2.46 -3.65
N VAL A 82 -0.57 -3.46 -4.35
CA VAL A 82 0.70 -3.42 -5.09
C VAL A 82 0.54 -4.04 -6.47
N LEU A 83 1.53 -3.84 -7.33
CA LEU A 83 1.67 -4.54 -8.61
C LEU A 83 2.66 -5.71 -8.45
N THR A 84 2.45 -6.80 -9.19
CA THR A 84 3.34 -7.95 -9.20
C THR A 84 4.19 -7.98 -10.48
N PRO A 85 5.46 -7.55 -10.43
CA PRO A 85 6.30 -7.45 -11.64
C PRO A 85 7.05 -8.76 -11.94
N THR A 86 6.39 -9.92 -11.77
CA THR A 86 7.11 -11.21 -11.78
C THR A 86 6.51 -12.28 -12.66
N PHE A 87 5.22 -12.23 -12.95
CA PHE A 87 4.52 -13.27 -13.71
C PHE A 87 3.80 -12.69 -14.93
N ARG A 88 2.54 -12.26 -14.77
CA ARG A 88 1.77 -11.64 -15.86
C ARG A 88 2.37 -10.33 -16.37
N HIS A 89 3.18 -9.66 -15.56
CA HIS A 89 3.92 -8.46 -15.95
C HIS A 89 5.42 -8.75 -16.04
N HIS A 90 6.01 -8.60 -17.21
CA HIS A 90 7.46 -8.66 -17.35
C HIS A 90 8.09 -7.39 -16.73
N PRO A 91 9.14 -7.50 -15.86
CA PRO A 91 9.74 -6.34 -15.18
C PRO A 91 10.22 -5.23 -16.13
N GLY A 92 10.70 -5.57 -17.32
CA GLY A 92 11.08 -4.59 -18.34
C GLY A 92 9.90 -3.73 -18.84
N LEU A 93 8.70 -4.33 -18.99
CA LEU A 93 7.49 -3.58 -19.37
C LEU A 93 6.99 -2.71 -18.20
N VAL A 94 7.10 -3.21 -16.97
CA VAL A 94 6.80 -2.41 -15.77
C VAL A 94 7.74 -1.22 -15.67
N ALA A 95 9.05 -1.45 -15.89
CA ALA A 95 10.05 -0.37 -15.91
C ALA A 95 9.71 0.71 -16.95
N GLN A 96 9.35 0.30 -18.19
CA GLN A 96 8.96 1.23 -19.25
C GLN A 96 7.69 2.03 -18.88
N ALA A 97 6.64 1.35 -18.41
CA ALA A 97 5.37 1.99 -18.09
C ALA A 97 5.52 3.02 -16.97
N PHE A 98 6.24 2.68 -15.90
CA PHE A 98 6.45 3.59 -14.77
C PHE A 98 7.43 4.73 -15.11
N ALA A 99 8.42 4.50 -15.94
CA ALA A 99 9.25 5.58 -16.48
C ALA A 99 8.41 6.59 -17.29
N THR A 100 7.53 6.10 -18.18
CA THR A 100 6.60 6.94 -18.96
C THR A 100 5.69 7.75 -18.04
N MET A 101 5.07 7.11 -17.04
CA MET A 101 4.25 7.84 -16.06
C MET A 101 5.08 8.87 -15.27
N GLY A 102 6.31 8.54 -14.91
CA GLY A 102 7.24 9.46 -14.24
C GLY A 102 7.56 10.70 -15.08
N CYS A 103 7.70 10.55 -16.40
CA CYS A 103 7.86 11.69 -17.33
C CYS A 103 6.59 12.54 -17.43
N LEU A 104 5.40 11.89 -17.44
CA LEU A 104 4.12 12.59 -17.54
C LEU A 104 3.73 13.29 -16.22
N PHE A 105 4.09 12.72 -15.08
CA PHE A 105 3.69 13.18 -13.74
C PHE A 105 4.91 13.27 -12.79
N PRO A 106 5.88 14.17 -13.04
CA PRO A 106 7.15 14.23 -12.30
C PRO A 106 6.94 14.34 -10.80
N GLY A 107 7.62 13.45 -10.04
CA GLY A 107 7.59 13.41 -8.57
C GLY A 107 6.28 12.91 -7.95
N ARG A 108 5.30 12.49 -8.76
CA ARG A 108 3.97 12.05 -8.29
C ARG A 108 3.72 10.55 -8.43
N VAL A 109 4.63 9.79 -8.99
CA VAL A 109 4.45 8.36 -9.29
C VAL A 109 5.25 7.49 -8.35
N VAL A 110 4.66 6.43 -7.82
CA VAL A 110 5.29 5.41 -6.97
C VAL A 110 5.02 4.02 -7.55
N LEU A 111 6.06 3.22 -7.73
CA LEU A 111 5.94 1.81 -8.06
C LEU A 111 5.93 0.98 -6.77
N GLY A 112 4.75 0.61 -6.30
CA GLY A 112 4.61 -0.35 -5.21
C GLY A 112 4.55 -1.79 -5.74
N VAL A 113 5.43 -2.65 -5.26
CA VAL A 113 5.57 -4.04 -5.75
C VAL A 113 5.39 -5.07 -4.66
N GLY A 114 4.88 -6.25 -5.05
CA GLY A 114 4.70 -7.40 -4.20
C GLY A 114 4.97 -8.73 -4.91
N SER A 115 4.92 -9.83 -4.15
CA SER A 115 5.21 -11.17 -4.65
C SER A 115 4.03 -11.86 -5.35
N GLY A 116 2.88 -11.19 -5.44
CA GLY A 116 1.67 -11.68 -6.10
C GLY A 116 0.79 -12.58 -5.25
N GLU A 117 -0.32 -12.97 -5.86
CA GLU A 117 -1.35 -13.86 -5.30
C GLU A 117 -1.81 -14.87 -6.35
N SER A 118 -2.06 -16.12 -5.93
CA SER A 118 -2.52 -17.19 -6.82
C SER A 118 -3.80 -16.82 -7.58
N LEU A 119 -4.72 -16.15 -6.91
CA LEU A 119 -5.99 -15.66 -7.46
C LEU A 119 -5.82 -14.94 -8.81
N ASN A 120 -4.74 -14.19 -8.97
CA ASN A 120 -4.48 -13.40 -10.17
C ASN A 120 -3.70 -14.16 -11.26
N GLU A 121 -2.81 -15.05 -10.86
CA GLU A 121 -1.84 -15.65 -11.77
C GLU A 121 -2.34 -17.00 -12.31
N VAL A 122 -2.97 -17.83 -11.45
CA VAL A 122 -3.51 -19.15 -11.85
C VAL A 122 -4.60 -19.01 -12.89
N ALA A 123 -5.45 -17.98 -12.80
CA ALA A 123 -6.49 -17.70 -13.77
C ALA A 123 -5.96 -17.47 -15.20
N LEU A 124 -4.69 -17.09 -15.35
CA LEU A 124 -4.02 -16.96 -16.65
C LEU A 124 -3.25 -18.22 -17.07
N GLY A 125 -3.42 -19.34 -16.36
CA GLY A 125 -2.69 -20.58 -16.62
C GLY A 125 -1.23 -20.55 -16.14
N ILE A 126 -0.83 -19.54 -15.35
CA ILE A 126 0.51 -19.43 -14.81
C ILE A 126 0.63 -20.36 -13.60
N GLN A 127 1.67 -21.22 -13.60
CA GLN A 127 1.96 -22.03 -12.43
C GLN A 127 2.33 -21.14 -11.24
N TRP A 128 1.71 -21.41 -10.09
CA TRP A 128 1.97 -20.70 -8.86
C TRP A 128 3.07 -21.39 -8.06
N PRO A 129 4.29 -20.84 -8.04
CA PRO A 129 5.41 -21.47 -7.35
C PRO A 129 5.36 -21.23 -5.84
N ASP A 130 6.26 -21.89 -5.12
CA ASP A 130 6.41 -21.70 -3.69
C ASP A 130 6.87 -20.26 -3.31
N SER A 131 6.80 -19.95 -2.03
CA SER A 131 7.15 -18.61 -1.53
C SER A 131 8.61 -18.24 -1.73
N LYS A 132 9.50 -19.22 -1.77
CA LYS A 132 10.95 -19.03 -1.98
C LYS A 132 11.23 -18.59 -3.40
N GLU A 133 10.62 -19.23 -4.40
CA GLU A 133 10.75 -18.82 -5.80
C GLU A 133 10.10 -17.46 -6.04
N ARG A 134 8.89 -17.23 -5.51
CA ARG A 134 8.22 -15.91 -5.64
C ARG A 134 9.09 -14.77 -5.07
N PHE A 135 9.72 -15.00 -3.92
CA PHE A 135 10.66 -14.04 -3.34
C PHE A 135 11.88 -13.81 -4.23
N ALA A 136 12.46 -14.88 -4.79
CA ALA A 136 13.63 -14.77 -5.67
C ALA A 136 13.30 -14.00 -6.96
N ARG A 137 12.13 -14.28 -7.57
CA ARG A 137 11.61 -13.54 -8.74
C ARG A 137 11.40 -12.06 -8.43
N LEU A 138 10.78 -11.73 -7.30
CA LEU A 138 10.56 -10.34 -6.90
C LEU A 138 11.88 -9.58 -6.73
N LYS A 139 12.85 -10.20 -6.06
CA LYS A 139 14.18 -9.61 -5.88
C LYS A 139 14.86 -9.33 -7.22
N GLU A 140 14.83 -10.29 -8.14
CA GLU A 140 15.43 -10.17 -9.46
C GLU A 140 14.70 -9.15 -10.35
N ALA A 141 13.36 -9.09 -10.24
CA ALA A 141 12.55 -8.10 -10.95
C ALA A 141 12.87 -6.67 -10.52
N ILE A 142 13.02 -6.43 -9.22
CA ILE A 142 13.40 -5.11 -8.69
C ILE A 142 14.78 -4.70 -9.20
N ASP A 143 15.75 -5.61 -9.16
CA ASP A 143 17.11 -5.36 -9.64
C ASP A 143 17.12 -5.01 -11.14
N LEU A 144 16.40 -5.78 -11.95
CA LEU A 144 16.26 -5.49 -13.38
C LEU A 144 15.58 -4.15 -13.67
N ILE A 145 14.51 -3.82 -12.95
CA ILE A 145 13.81 -2.52 -13.10
C ILE A 145 14.77 -1.37 -12.77
N GLN A 146 15.47 -1.44 -11.64
CA GLN A 146 16.43 -0.42 -11.23
C GLN A 146 17.60 -0.29 -12.21
N THR A 147 18.07 -1.40 -12.75
CA THR A 147 19.16 -1.41 -13.75
C THR A 147 18.71 -0.74 -15.05
N LEU A 148 17.51 -1.08 -15.56
CA LEU A 148 16.95 -0.49 -16.77
C LEU A 148 16.70 1.03 -16.65
N TRP A 149 16.39 1.51 -15.43
CA TRP A 149 16.23 2.95 -15.19
C TRP A 149 17.55 3.73 -15.11
N ARG A 150 18.67 3.04 -14.80
CA ARG A 150 19.99 3.68 -14.64
C ARG A 150 20.88 3.55 -15.86
N GLU A 151 20.79 2.41 -16.56
CA GLU A 151 21.74 2.03 -17.60
C GLU A 151 21.09 1.96 -18.98
N GLU A 152 21.92 2.04 -20.02
CA GLU A 152 21.53 1.83 -21.42
C GLU A 152 22.07 0.50 -21.92
N ARG A 153 21.41 -0.04 -22.95
CA ARG A 153 21.83 -1.29 -23.62
C ARG A 153 22.07 -2.44 -22.64
N VAL A 154 21.16 -2.57 -21.67
CA VAL A 154 21.24 -3.57 -20.60
C VAL A 154 21.11 -4.98 -21.16
N SER A 155 22.16 -5.77 -21.00
CA SER A 155 22.14 -7.22 -21.25
C SER A 155 22.15 -7.93 -19.89
N TYR A 156 20.96 -8.22 -19.40
CA TYR A 156 20.74 -8.85 -18.10
C TYR A 156 20.63 -10.37 -18.25
N ALA A 157 21.33 -11.13 -17.43
CA ALA A 157 21.35 -12.60 -17.45
C ALA A 157 21.05 -13.15 -16.04
N GLY A 158 19.79 -13.00 -15.60
CA GLY A 158 19.33 -13.52 -14.33
C GLY A 158 18.86 -14.97 -14.39
N GLN A 159 18.38 -15.46 -13.27
CA GLN A 159 17.77 -16.79 -13.15
C GLN A 159 16.40 -16.84 -13.87
N PHE A 160 15.61 -15.78 -13.74
CA PHE A 160 14.22 -15.72 -14.20
C PHE A 160 14.02 -14.75 -15.37
N TYR A 161 14.83 -13.70 -15.47
CA TYR A 161 14.69 -12.68 -16.50
C TYR A 161 15.97 -12.51 -17.29
N ARG A 162 15.81 -12.20 -18.59
CA ARG A 162 16.92 -11.90 -19.48
C ARG A 162 16.56 -10.75 -20.38
N THR A 163 17.53 -9.88 -20.67
CA THR A 163 17.43 -8.86 -21.70
C THR A 163 18.68 -8.88 -22.59
N ASP A 164 18.55 -8.39 -23.82
CA ASP A 164 19.67 -8.18 -24.72
C ASP A 164 19.64 -6.73 -25.21
N ARG A 165 20.59 -5.92 -24.74
CA ARG A 165 20.77 -4.52 -25.11
C ARG A 165 19.49 -3.68 -24.97
N ALA A 166 18.67 -3.96 -23.96
CA ALA A 166 17.44 -3.24 -23.69
C ALA A 166 17.72 -1.83 -23.16
N THR A 167 16.96 -0.85 -23.62
CA THR A 167 17.07 0.55 -23.19
C THR A 167 15.68 1.13 -22.97
N ILE A 168 15.46 1.76 -21.81
CA ILE A 168 14.32 2.64 -21.59
C ILE A 168 14.72 4.03 -22.10
N TYR A 169 14.11 4.47 -23.19
CA TYR A 169 14.48 5.73 -23.87
C TYR A 169 13.93 6.97 -23.15
N ASP A 170 12.70 6.89 -22.63
CA ASP A 170 12.07 7.98 -21.91
C ASP A 170 12.20 7.70 -20.40
N ARG A 171 13.17 8.36 -19.77
CA ARG A 171 13.42 8.27 -18.33
C ARG A 171 13.08 9.60 -17.66
N PRO A 172 12.39 9.59 -16.53
CA PRO A 172 12.05 10.84 -15.84
C PRO A 172 13.28 11.44 -15.15
N ASP A 173 13.38 12.78 -15.14
CA ASP A 173 14.41 13.50 -14.40
C ASP A 173 14.29 13.27 -12.88
N VAL A 174 13.05 13.16 -12.38
CA VAL A 174 12.78 12.78 -10.99
C VAL A 174 12.57 11.27 -10.94
N PRO A 175 13.45 10.51 -10.27
CA PRO A 175 13.33 9.06 -10.18
C PRO A 175 11.98 8.61 -9.63
N VAL A 176 11.42 7.53 -10.21
CA VAL A 176 10.24 6.87 -9.66
C VAL A 176 10.67 6.00 -8.47
N PRO A 177 10.20 6.27 -7.25
CA PRO A 177 10.54 5.43 -6.10
C PRO A 177 9.88 4.07 -6.18
N ILE A 178 10.61 3.03 -5.74
CA ILE A 178 10.10 1.66 -5.61
C ILE A 178 9.77 1.40 -4.13
N TYR A 179 8.52 1.05 -3.86
CA TYR A 179 8.07 0.59 -2.53
C TYR A 179 7.84 -0.92 -2.56
N VAL A 180 8.32 -1.63 -1.54
CA VAL A 180 8.19 -3.09 -1.46
C VAL A 180 7.22 -3.46 -0.35
N ALA A 181 6.18 -4.21 -0.71
CA ALA A 181 5.20 -4.72 0.27
C ALA A 181 5.73 -5.98 0.96
N ALA A 182 5.61 -6.03 2.28
CA ALA A 182 5.96 -7.20 3.05
C ALA A 182 4.96 -7.54 4.16
N ALA A 183 4.69 -8.83 4.28
CA ALA A 183 3.96 -9.45 5.38
C ALA A 183 4.85 -10.34 6.26
N GLY A 184 6.13 -10.47 5.91
CA GLY A 184 7.09 -11.29 6.65
C GLY A 184 8.52 -10.71 6.64
N PRO A 185 9.40 -11.22 7.53
CA PRO A 185 10.71 -10.61 7.79
C PRO A 185 11.68 -10.69 6.62
N ALA A 186 11.60 -11.70 5.76
CA ALA A 186 12.50 -11.83 4.60
C ALA A 186 12.29 -10.68 3.59
N THR A 187 11.03 -10.41 3.24
CA THR A 187 10.68 -9.35 2.29
C THR A 187 10.84 -7.97 2.94
N ALA A 188 10.56 -7.81 4.25
CA ALA A 188 10.85 -6.56 4.96
C ALA A 188 12.35 -6.24 4.95
N ARG A 189 13.20 -7.24 5.14
CA ARG A 189 14.67 -7.09 5.05
C ARG A 189 15.12 -6.73 3.63
N LEU A 190 14.48 -7.29 2.60
CA LEU A 190 14.72 -6.92 1.21
C LEU A 190 14.34 -5.45 0.98
N ALA A 191 13.14 -5.03 1.42
CA ALA A 191 12.67 -3.65 1.30
C ALA A 191 13.69 -2.67 1.90
N GLY A 192 14.14 -2.92 3.13
CA GLY A 192 15.16 -2.08 3.79
C GLY A 192 16.46 -1.95 2.99
N ARG A 193 16.83 -3.01 2.26
CA ARG A 193 18.09 -3.04 1.50
C ARG A 193 18.02 -2.30 0.17
N VAL A 194 16.93 -2.42 -0.57
CA VAL A 194 16.88 -2.03 -2.00
C VAL A 194 15.77 -1.06 -2.36
N ALA A 195 14.78 -0.84 -1.49
CA ALA A 195 13.62 -0.03 -1.81
C ALA A 195 13.72 1.41 -1.29
N ASP A 196 12.94 2.31 -1.86
CA ASP A 196 12.77 3.69 -1.40
C ASP A 196 11.66 3.81 -0.35
N GLY A 197 10.79 2.80 -0.27
CA GLY A 197 9.73 2.72 0.71
C GLY A 197 9.33 1.28 1.03
N PHE A 198 8.55 1.17 2.10
CA PHE A 198 8.03 -0.09 2.62
C PHE A 198 6.51 0.00 2.70
N ILE A 199 5.81 -1.04 2.27
CA ILE A 199 4.34 -1.13 2.35
C ILE A 199 3.95 -2.31 3.24
N THR A 200 2.98 -2.08 4.13
CA THR A 200 2.28 -3.15 4.85
C THR A 200 0.81 -2.81 5.04
N THR A 201 0.02 -3.72 5.62
CA THR A 201 -1.41 -3.49 5.86
C THR A 201 -1.75 -3.63 7.34
N SER A 202 -2.69 -2.83 7.82
CA SER A 202 -3.21 -2.86 9.19
C SER A 202 -4.09 -4.09 9.49
N GLY A 203 -4.69 -4.14 10.66
CA GLY A 203 -5.58 -5.22 11.09
C GLY A 203 -4.85 -6.52 11.41
N LYS A 204 -3.61 -6.43 11.84
CA LYS A 204 -2.77 -7.52 12.36
C LYS A 204 -2.34 -7.17 13.79
N PRO A 205 -1.91 -8.16 14.59
CA PRO A 205 -1.35 -7.88 15.91
C PRO A 205 -0.18 -6.87 15.83
N THR A 206 -0.12 -5.92 16.73
CA THR A 206 0.94 -4.88 16.78
C THR A 206 2.34 -5.46 16.89
N SER A 207 2.48 -6.65 17.51
CA SER A 207 3.74 -7.40 17.58
C SER A 207 4.32 -7.74 16.20
N LEU A 208 3.47 -7.99 15.20
CA LEU A 208 3.96 -8.21 13.83
C LEU A 208 4.77 -7.00 13.33
N TYR A 209 4.29 -5.80 13.56
CA TYR A 209 4.98 -4.58 13.11
C TYR A 209 6.21 -4.30 13.97
N ARG A 210 6.03 -4.24 15.31
CA ARG A 210 7.08 -3.82 16.25
C ARG A 210 8.21 -4.84 16.40
N ASP A 211 7.86 -6.13 16.45
CA ASP A 211 8.80 -7.19 16.82
C ASP A 211 9.33 -7.97 15.62
N THR A 212 8.68 -7.86 14.44
CA THR A 212 9.06 -8.63 13.27
C THR A 212 9.40 -7.76 12.06
N LEU A 213 8.46 -6.94 11.56
CA LEU A 213 8.65 -6.24 10.30
C LEU A 213 9.63 -5.06 10.41
N LEU A 214 9.42 -4.15 11.37
CA LEU A 214 10.29 -2.98 11.54
C LEU A 214 11.73 -3.35 11.93
N PRO A 215 11.99 -4.32 12.83
CA PRO A 215 13.35 -4.79 13.08
C PRO A 215 14.01 -5.42 11.84
N ALA A 216 13.29 -6.21 11.07
CA ALA A 216 13.81 -6.81 9.84
C ALA A 216 14.11 -5.75 8.76
N LEU A 217 13.22 -4.75 8.61
CA LEU A 217 13.41 -3.61 7.71
C LEU A 217 14.67 -2.82 8.09
N ARG A 218 14.83 -2.52 9.38
CA ARG A 218 16.03 -1.84 9.93
C ARG A 218 17.32 -2.63 9.68
N ASP A 219 17.29 -3.95 9.88
CA ASP A 219 18.45 -4.80 9.59
C ASP A 219 18.82 -4.75 8.11
N GLY A 220 17.81 -4.77 7.22
CA GLY A 220 18.02 -4.62 5.77
C GLY A 220 18.63 -3.27 5.41
N ALA A 221 18.08 -2.17 5.92
CA ALA A 221 18.57 -0.81 5.69
C ALA A 221 20.00 -0.65 6.18
N ARG A 222 20.30 -1.09 7.40
CA ARG A 222 21.66 -1.05 7.97
C ARG A 222 22.69 -1.78 7.11
N LYS A 223 22.35 -2.95 6.55
CA LYS A 223 23.23 -3.70 5.64
C LYS A 223 23.51 -2.99 4.32
N ALA A 224 22.68 -2.01 3.96
CA ALA A 224 22.88 -1.15 2.79
C ALA A 224 23.46 0.24 3.18
N GLY A 225 23.90 0.44 4.43
CA GLY A 225 24.41 1.73 4.90
C GLY A 225 23.34 2.80 5.07
N ARG A 226 22.08 2.40 5.29
CA ARG A 226 20.88 3.25 5.37
C ARG A 226 20.24 3.15 6.76
N THR A 227 19.34 4.07 7.04
CA THR A 227 18.47 4.09 8.22
C THR A 227 17.00 3.94 7.82
N LEU A 228 16.08 3.87 8.77
CA LEU A 228 14.65 3.88 8.48
C LEU A 228 14.17 5.25 7.98
N ASP A 229 14.86 6.33 8.32
CA ASP A 229 14.51 7.68 7.89
C ASP A 229 14.75 7.88 6.38
N ASP A 230 15.57 7.03 5.77
CA ASP A 230 15.77 7.02 4.31
C ASP A 230 14.61 6.35 3.55
N LEU A 231 13.69 5.65 4.25
CA LEU A 231 12.56 4.96 3.65
C LEU A 231 11.24 5.69 3.94
N ASP A 232 10.32 5.68 2.98
CA ASP A 232 8.92 6.03 3.23
C ASP A 232 8.19 4.82 3.81
N LEU A 233 7.77 4.89 5.07
CA LEU A 233 7.06 3.81 5.75
C LEU A 233 5.56 3.98 5.53
N GLN A 234 5.01 3.24 4.56
CA GLN A 234 3.60 3.26 4.21
C GLN A 234 2.85 2.10 4.88
N ILE A 235 1.65 2.41 5.39
CA ILE A 235 0.70 1.41 5.86
C ILE A 235 -0.68 1.66 5.27
N GLU A 236 -1.29 0.63 4.67
CA GLU A 236 -2.71 0.64 4.34
C GLU A 236 -3.52 0.42 5.63
N VAL A 237 -4.20 1.46 6.09
CA VAL A 237 -5.02 1.40 7.30
C VAL A 237 -6.46 1.11 6.92
N LYS A 238 -6.95 -0.04 7.34
CA LYS A 238 -8.33 -0.47 7.15
C LYS A 238 -9.22 0.23 8.18
N VAL A 239 -10.14 1.03 7.69
CA VAL A 239 -10.96 1.93 8.52
C VAL A 239 -12.41 1.89 8.08
N SER A 240 -13.33 1.85 9.02
CA SER A 240 -14.75 2.00 8.78
C SER A 240 -15.31 3.02 9.77
N PHE A 241 -15.47 4.24 9.31
CA PHE A 241 -15.92 5.37 10.11
C PHE A 241 -17.22 5.94 9.57
N ASP A 242 -18.24 5.94 10.40
CA ASP A 242 -19.51 6.61 10.13
C ASP A 242 -20.17 7.01 11.48
N PRO A 243 -20.79 8.20 11.61
CA PRO A 243 -21.57 8.56 12.78
C PRO A 243 -22.66 7.53 13.15
N ASP A 244 -23.16 6.77 12.17
CA ASP A 244 -23.98 5.57 12.38
C ASP A 244 -23.05 4.34 12.55
N HIS A 245 -22.84 3.93 13.81
CA HIS A 245 -21.97 2.80 14.15
C HIS A 245 -22.42 1.49 13.49
N GLU A 246 -23.73 1.25 13.37
CA GLU A 246 -24.23 0.04 12.71
C GLU A 246 -23.88 0.04 11.21
N ARG A 247 -23.91 1.20 10.56
CA ARG A 247 -23.47 1.35 9.17
C ARG A 247 -21.99 1.06 9.07
N ALA A 248 -21.16 1.69 9.92
CA ALA A 248 -19.71 1.44 9.93
C ALA A 248 -19.40 -0.05 10.12
N LEU A 249 -20.13 -0.74 10.97
CA LEU A 249 -19.96 -2.19 11.18
C LEU A 249 -20.41 -3.00 9.96
N ARG A 250 -21.60 -2.71 9.41
CA ARG A 250 -22.15 -3.44 8.24
C ARG A 250 -21.27 -3.31 7.01
N ASP A 251 -20.69 -2.15 6.77
CA ASP A 251 -19.86 -1.86 5.60
C ASP A 251 -18.63 -2.79 5.52
N THR A 252 -18.11 -3.26 6.66
CA THR A 252 -17.00 -4.22 6.71
C THR A 252 -17.31 -5.55 6.03
N ARG A 253 -18.60 -5.89 5.85
CA ARG A 253 -19.04 -7.11 5.20
C ARG A 253 -18.54 -7.21 3.74
N ASN A 254 -18.44 -6.07 3.05
CA ASN A 254 -18.00 -6.02 1.65
C ASN A 254 -16.61 -6.63 1.46
N TRP A 255 -15.79 -6.61 2.51
CA TRP A 255 -14.41 -7.11 2.48
C TRP A 255 -14.17 -8.29 3.44
N ALA A 256 -15.21 -9.08 3.71
CA ALA A 256 -15.12 -10.21 4.64
C ALA A 256 -14.03 -11.22 4.26
N ALA A 257 -13.71 -11.40 2.97
CA ALA A 257 -12.63 -12.24 2.49
C ALA A 257 -11.24 -11.91 3.10
N LEU A 258 -11.02 -10.66 3.52
CA LEU A 258 -9.78 -10.28 4.19
C LEU A 258 -9.64 -10.88 5.59
N ALA A 259 -10.73 -11.31 6.21
CA ALA A 259 -10.73 -11.93 7.53
C ALA A 259 -10.55 -13.46 7.49
N LEU A 260 -10.54 -14.06 6.31
CA LEU A 260 -10.16 -15.47 6.15
C LEU A 260 -8.69 -15.67 6.54
N SER A 261 -8.39 -16.73 7.28
CA SER A 261 -7.03 -17.08 7.66
C SER A 261 -6.20 -17.56 6.45
N PRO A 262 -4.87 -17.62 6.56
CA PRO A 262 -4.03 -18.20 5.51
C PRO A 262 -4.41 -19.65 5.17
N GLU A 263 -4.80 -20.43 6.17
CA GLU A 263 -5.22 -21.84 6.01
C GLU A 263 -6.53 -21.94 5.23
N GLU A 264 -7.51 -21.06 5.54
CA GLU A 264 -8.80 -21.01 4.84
C GLU A 264 -8.64 -20.55 3.38
N LYS A 265 -7.60 -19.79 3.05
CA LYS A 265 -7.28 -19.33 1.69
C LYS A 265 -6.38 -20.28 0.92
N THR A 266 -5.83 -21.32 1.56
CA THR A 266 -4.90 -22.23 0.91
C THR A 266 -5.57 -22.95 -0.26
N GLY A 267 -5.05 -22.75 -1.47
CA GLY A 267 -5.59 -23.36 -2.70
C GLY A 267 -6.87 -22.69 -3.22
N VAL A 268 -7.27 -21.55 -2.68
CA VAL A 268 -8.43 -20.79 -3.16
C VAL A 268 -7.93 -19.72 -4.13
N ASP A 269 -8.12 -19.95 -5.42
CA ASP A 269 -7.75 -19.06 -6.53
C ASP A 269 -8.93 -18.71 -7.45
N ASP A 270 -10.16 -19.01 -6.99
CA ASP A 270 -11.43 -18.70 -7.64
C ASP A 270 -12.23 -17.68 -6.81
N PRO A 271 -12.61 -16.51 -7.38
CA PRO A 271 -13.43 -15.51 -6.70
C PRO A 271 -14.80 -16.02 -6.23
N VAL A 272 -15.37 -17.02 -6.91
CA VAL A 272 -16.66 -17.63 -6.51
C VAL A 272 -16.47 -18.37 -5.18
N VAL A 273 -15.48 -19.25 -5.11
CA VAL A 273 -15.16 -20.01 -3.89
C VAL A 273 -14.77 -19.08 -2.75
N MET A 274 -13.99 -18.04 -3.06
CA MET A 274 -13.57 -17.03 -2.07
C MET A 274 -14.78 -16.29 -1.48
N ALA A 275 -15.76 -15.92 -2.32
CA ALA A 275 -17.00 -15.27 -1.90
C ALA A 275 -17.87 -16.18 -1.04
N GLU A 276 -17.98 -17.48 -1.39
CA GLU A 276 -18.73 -18.47 -0.62
C GLU A 276 -18.15 -18.65 0.80
N LEU A 277 -16.84 -18.75 0.91
CA LEU A 277 -16.14 -18.83 2.21
C LEU A 277 -16.34 -17.55 3.04
N ALA A 278 -16.20 -16.40 2.42
CA ALA A 278 -16.37 -15.10 3.06
C ALA A 278 -17.82 -14.87 3.55
N ALA A 279 -18.82 -15.35 2.81
CA ALA A 279 -20.23 -15.21 3.16
C ALA A 279 -20.61 -15.96 4.46
N GLN A 280 -19.85 -17.00 4.81
CA GLN A 280 -20.08 -17.80 6.03
C GLN A 280 -19.53 -17.13 7.29
N LEU A 281 -18.70 -16.08 7.15
CA LEU A 281 -18.09 -15.43 8.31
C LEU A 281 -19.12 -14.59 9.09
N PRO A 282 -19.11 -14.64 10.44
CA PRO A 282 -19.83 -13.67 11.26
C PRO A 282 -19.37 -12.25 10.95
N LEU A 283 -20.26 -11.27 11.13
CA LEU A 283 -19.97 -9.85 10.87
C LEU A 283 -18.82 -9.34 11.74
N GLU A 284 -18.77 -9.76 12.98
CA GLU A 284 -17.73 -9.40 13.96
C GLU A 284 -16.35 -9.88 13.50
N ARG A 285 -16.29 -11.04 12.86
CA ARG A 285 -15.04 -11.55 12.28
C ARG A 285 -14.62 -10.73 11.06
N ALA A 286 -15.54 -10.38 10.18
CA ALA A 286 -15.25 -9.47 9.07
C ALA A 286 -14.71 -8.12 9.58
N ALA A 287 -15.36 -7.56 10.61
CA ALA A 287 -15.00 -6.30 11.24
C ALA A 287 -13.64 -6.34 11.97
N SER A 288 -13.18 -7.49 12.44
CA SER A 288 -11.94 -7.63 13.21
C SER A 288 -10.67 -7.15 12.49
N ARG A 289 -10.74 -6.94 11.18
CA ARG A 289 -9.64 -6.42 10.35
C ARG A 289 -9.65 -4.90 10.21
N TRP A 290 -10.66 -4.23 10.76
CA TRP A 290 -10.95 -2.81 10.55
C TRP A 290 -10.93 -2.05 11.87
N ILE A 291 -10.54 -0.79 11.83
CA ILE A 291 -10.87 0.19 12.86
C ILE A 291 -12.33 0.60 12.59
N VAL A 292 -13.25 0.13 13.40
CA VAL A 292 -14.69 0.46 13.30
C VAL A 292 -15.01 1.43 14.41
N SER A 293 -15.46 2.63 14.07
CA SER A 293 -15.81 3.65 15.07
C SER A 293 -16.88 4.63 14.53
N SER A 294 -17.63 5.24 15.46
CA SER A 294 -18.55 6.35 15.19
C SER A 294 -18.12 7.66 15.86
N ASP A 295 -17.09 7.62 16.70
CA ASP A 295 -16.49 8.78 17.36
C ASP A 295 -15.18 9.17 16.65
N PRO A 296 -15.05 10.42 16.14
CA PRO A 296 -13.84 10.86 15.46
C PRO A 296 -12.60 10.84 16.34
N ALA A 297 -12.72 11.14 17.65
CA ALA A 297 -11.56 11.18 18.55
C ALA A 297 -11.02 9.78 18.82
N GLU A 298 -11.90 8.83 19.13
CA GLU A 298 -11.56 7.41 19.28
C GLU A 298 -10.94 6.86 17.99
N HIS A 299 -11.50 7.24 16.83
CA HIS A 299 -11.01 6.79 15.53
C HIS A 299 -9.58 7.28 15.26
N VAL A 300 -9.32 8.55 15.54
CA VAL A 300 -7.99 9.16 15.41
C VAL A 300 -6.99 8.50 16.36
N GLU A 301 -7.34 8.27 17.62
CA GLU A 301 -6.47 7.61 18.60
C GLU A 301 -6.00 6.21 18.10
N GLN A 302 -6.93 5.43 17.56
CA GLN A 302 -6.59 4.11 17.00
C GLN A 302 -5.65 4.22 15.79
N ILE A 303 -5.82 5.22 14.93
CA ILE A 303 -4.93 5.49 13.79
C ILE A 303 -3.54 5.91 14.26
N GLU A 304 -3.45 6.75 15.28
CA GLU A 304 -2.18 7.27 15.83
C GLU A 304 -1.27 6.15 16.32
N THR A 305 -1.81 5.01 16.71
CA THR A 305 -0.98 3.85 17.08
C THR A 305 0.00 3.42 15.97
N TYR A 306 -0.35 3.62 14.71
CA TYR A 306 0.55 3.35 13.59
C TYR A 306 1.57 4.47 13.38
N ILE A 307 1.18 5.72 13.61
CA ILE A 307 2.09 6.88 13.54
C ILE A 307 3.17 6.75 14.62
N ASP A 308 2.80 6.33 15.83
CA ASP A 308 3.70 6.10 16.95
C ASP A 308 4.69 4.95 16.69
N MET A 309 4.36 4.01 15.81
CA MET A 309 5.27 2.97 15.35
C MET A 309 6.25 3.47 14.27
N GLY A 310 6.11 4.71 13.80
CA GLY A 310 6.99 5.33 12.80
C GLY A 310 6.43 5.37 11.38
N PHE A 311 5.21 4.89 11.13
CA PHE A 311 4.59 5.05 9.82
C PHE A 311 4.24 6.52 9.59
N ARG A 312 4.66 7.05 8.43
CA ARG A 312 4.41 8.44 8.03
C ARG A 312 3.59 8.59 6.76
N HIS A 313 3.26 7.49 6.12
CA HIS A 313 2.39 7.45 4.95
C HIS A 313 1.23 6.48 5.22
N LEU A 314 0.10 7.02 5.63
CA LEU A 314 -1.09 6.23 5.94
C LEU A 314 -2.05 6.28 4.75
N VAL A 315 -2.41 5.13 4.20
CA VAL A 315 -3.34 5.00 3.07
C VAL A 315 -4.63 4.37 3.59
N PHE A 316 -5.68 5.17 3.69
CA PHE A 316 -6.94 4.75 4.29
C PHE A 316 -7.81 3.99 3.31
N HIS A 317 -8.22 2.80 3.71
CA HIS A 317 -9.11 1.92 2.98
C HIS A 317 -10.47 1.89 3.67
N GLY A 318 -11.49 2.49 3.06
CA GLY A 318 -12.88 2.46 3.51
C GLY A 318 -13.64 1.32 2.81
N PRO A 319 -14.36 0.45 3.55
CA PRO A 319 -15.02 -0.74 3.00
C PRO A 319 -16.41 -0.48 2.41
N GLY A 320 -17.02 0.67 2.70
CA GLY A 320 -18.40 0.97 2.33
C GLY A 320 -18.61 1.29 0.86
N ASP A 321 -19.83 1.08 0.36
CA ASP A 321 -20.20 1.39 -1.02
C ASP A 321 -20.28 2.90 -1.27
N ASP A 322 -20.58 3.71 -0.24
CA ASP A 322 -20.68 5.16 -0.34
C ASP A 322 -19.31 5.83 -0.10
N GLN A 323 -18.43 5.69 -1.08
CA GLN A 323 -17.08 6.27 -1.02
C GLN A 323 -17.10 7.80 -0.97
N ARG A 324 -18.12 8.46 -1.53
CA ARG A 324 -18.23 9.92 -1.43
C ARG A 324 -18.41 10.33 0.03
N ARG A 325 -19.32 9.70 0.75
CA ARG A 325 -19.55 9.93 2.18
C ARG A 325 -18.28 9.66 3.00
N PHE A 326 -17.60 8.56 2.72
CA PHE A 326 -16.33 8.25 3.38
C PHE A 326 -15.31 9.37 3.19
N LEU A 327 -15.11 9.85 1.96
CA LEU A 327 -14.16 10.92 1.64
C LEU A 327 -14.54 12.25 2.30
N GLU A 328 -15.82 12.62 2.29
CA GLU A 328 -16.34 13.84 2.94
C GLU A 328 -16.15 13.81 4.48
N LEU A 329 -16.44 12.68 5.13
CA LEU A 329 -16.24 12.49 6.57
C LEU A 329 -14.76 12.56 6.94
N TYR A 330 -13.90 11.90 6.16
CA TYR A 330 -12.45 11.93 6.39
C TYR A 330 -11.88 13.33 6.17
N GLY A 331 -12.21 13.98 5.05
CA GLY A 331 -11.74 15.32 4.71
C GLY A 331 -12.13 16.37 5.75
N SER A 332 -13.31 16.25 6.34
CA SER A 332 -13.83 17.23 7.30
C SER A 332 -13.52 16.92 8.78
N GLN A 333 -13.41 15.65 9.17
CA GLN A 333 -13.34 15.27 10.60
C GLN A 333 -12.04 14.58 10.99
N ILE A 334 -11.40 13.82 10.10
CA ILE A 334 -10.26 12.97 10.46
C ILE A 334 -8.92 13.58 10.00
N LEU A 335 -8.79 13.93 8.71
CA LEU A 335 -7.52 14.44 8.17
C LEU A 335 -7.05 15.73 8.84
N PRO A 336 -7.93 16.74 9.13
CA PRO A 336 -7.50 17.97 9.80
C PRO A 336 -6.96 17.71 11.21
N VAL A 337 -7.56 16.78 11.96
CA VAL A 337 -7.15 16.43 13.32
C VAL A 337 -5.78 15.74 13.30
N LEU A 338 -5.61 14.71 12.46
CA LEU A 338 -4.31 14.04 12.31
C LEU A 338 -3.21 15.02 11.91
N ARG A 339 -3.48 15.95 10.98
CA ARG A 339 -2.50 16.96 10.60
C ARG A 339 -2.17 17.91 11.72
N SER A 340 -3.16 18.37 12.50
CA SER A 340 -2.93 19.30 13.60
C SER A 340 -2.06 18.70 14.71
N HIS A 341 -2.25 17.41 15.01
CA HIS A 341 -1.46 16.69 16.00
C HIS A 341 0.02 16.50 15.56
N HIS A 342 0.27 16.52 14.26
CA HIS A 342 1.61 16.26 13.69
C HIS A 342 2.18 17.44 12.90
N ALA A 343 1.56 18.63 12.93
CA ALA A 343 2.03 19.85 12.28
C ALA A 343 3.30 20.45 12.93
N GLY A 344 3.64 20.02 14.15
CA GLY A 344 4.75 20.53 14.95
C GLY A 344 5.88 19.52 15.14
N GLY A 345 6.42 18.94 14.08
CA GLY A 345 7.56 18.00 14.15
C GLY A 345 8.90 18.65 14.46
N ALA A 346 8.99 19.52 15.50
CA ALA A 346 10.22 19.93 16.16
C ALA A 346 9.89 20.29 17.62
N GLY A 347 10.08 19.32 18.55
CA GLY A 347 10.21 19.58 19.98
C GLY A 347 8.89 19.74 20.75
N GLY A 348 8.33 18.66 21.22
CA GLY A 348 7.33 18.63 22.26
C GLY A 348 7.19 17.22 22.81
N THR A 349 7.96 16.92 23.87
CA THR A 349 7.68 15.76 24.72
C THR A 349 6.31 15.95 25.34
N ARG A 350 5.36 15.09 25.01
CA ARG A 350 4.11 14.98 25.79
C ARG A 350 4.49 14.54 27.21
N GLU A 351 4.34 15.44 28.18
CA GLU A 351 4.34 15.06 29.61
C GLU A 351 3.15 14.15 29.85
N THR A 352 3.41 12.90 30.18
CA THR A 352 2.41 12.02 30.77
C THR A 352 2.00 12.57 32.12
N PRO A 353 0.71 12.78 32.40
CA PRO A 353 0.28 13.16 33.75
C PRO A 353 0.57 12.01 34.72
N GLU A 354 1.34 12.28 35.75
CA GLU A 354 1.55 11.37 36.87
C GLU A 354 0.21 11.05 37.55
N PRO A 355 -0.05 9.80 37.96
CA PRO A 355 -1.23 9.48 38.74
C PRO A 355 -1.12 10.13 40.12
N SER A 356 -2.07 11.03 40.46
CA SER A 356 -2.22 11.57 41.78
C SER A 356 -2.53 10.46 42.79
N VAL A 357 -1.57 10.20 43.67
CA VAL A 357 -1.77 9.39 44.88
C VAL A 357 -2.48 10.28 45.91
N THR A 358 -3.71 9.93 46.20
CA THR A 358 -4.37 10.16 47.48
C THR A 358 -5.22 8.96 47.85
#